data_94a130917a781b426f91f9582984d5d2
#
_entry.id   94a130917a781b426f91f9582984d5d2
#
_cell.length_a   1.000
_cell.length_b   1.000
_cell.length_c   1.000
_cell.angle_alpha   90.00
_cell.angle_beta   90.00
_cell.angle_gamma   90.00
#
_symmetry.space_group_name_H-M   'P 1'
#
loop_
_entity.id
_entity.type
_entity.pdbx_description
1 polymer ?
#
loop_
_entity_poly.entity_id
_entity_poly.type
_entity_poly.pdbx_seq_one_letter_code
_entity_poly.pdbx_strand_id
1 'polypeptide(L)'
;MSDYIIRPIGIVKSEADEEVLKYSNKDIKLDYDVALSQGTDLKKSEIIINEEYLDCLDGIEDFSHIIVFFWTHKVPNNARQIKKVHPAGLKQMPIKGIFATRSPVRPNPICKTTVKLLERKGATLIVEGLDAIDNTPVVDIKPHIPFYDSPLNVKLADWLYHLMQKLKELTSTLELDESSNPYAIDIRLHPCISPDQQRSEQ
;
A
#
# COMPACT_ATOMS: atom_id res chain seq x y z
N MET A 1 15.28 7.08 25.62
CA MET A 1 15.49 6.77 24.20
C MET A 1 15.56 8.10 23.47
N SER A 2 16.57 8.30 22.64
CA SER A 2 16.65 9.48 21.78
C SER A 2 15.63 9.36 20.66
N ASP A 3 14.91 10.46 20.38
CA ASP A 3 14.00 10.52 19.24
C ASP A 3 14.79 10.62 17.93
N TYR A 4 14.33 9.95 16.90
CA TYR A 4 14.87 10.04 15.55
C TYR A 4 14.01 11.00 14.73
N ILE A 5 14.64 11.94 14.03
CA ILE A 5 13.95 12.88 13.16
C ILE A 5 13.99 12.34 11.73
N ILE A 6 12.81 12.12 11.14
CA ILE A 6 12.64 11.78 9.73
C ILE A 6 12.28 13.06 9.00
N ARG A 7 13.04 13.41 7.93
CA ARG A 7 12.75 14.54 7.06
C ARG A 7 12.14 14.02 5.76
N PRO A 8 11.00 14.56 5.31
CA PRO A 8 10.46 14.23 3.99
C PRO A 8 11.43 14.69 2.89
N ILE A 9 11.64 13.82 1.91
CA ILE A 9 12.45 14.10 0.72
C ILE A 9 11.63 14.68 -0.43
N GLY A 10 10.30 14.68 -0.31
CA GLY A 10 9.37 15.16 -1.32
C GLY A 10 7.93 14.94 -0.90
N ILE A 11 7.03 15.20 -1.81
CA ILE A 11 5.58 15.04 -1.63
C ILE A 11 4.94 14.31 -2.80
N VAL A 12 3.82 13.65 -2.54
CA VAL A 12 2.96 13.05 -3.56
C VAL A 12 1.98 14.09 -4.08
N LYS A 13 1.76 14.15 -5.39
CA LYS A 13 0.64 14.78 -6.07
C LYS A 13 -0.24 13.70 -6.68
N SER A 14 -1.49 13.65 -6.26
CA SER A 14 -2.46 12.63 -6.65
C SER A 14 -3.85 13.24 -6.77
N GLU A 15 -4.69 12.66 -7.61
CA GLU A 15 -6.12 12.99 -7.65
C GLU A 15 -6.88 12.43 -6.45
N ALA A 16 -6.28 11.49 -5.71
CA ALA A 16 -6.87 10.93 -4.50
C ALA A 16 -6.61 11.89 -3.32
N ASP A 17 -7.63 12.59 -2.87
CA ASP A 17 -7.59 13.55 -1.76
C ASP A 17 -8.30 13.06 -0.49
N GLU A 18 -9.13 12.01 -0.62
CA GLU A 18 -9.91 11.45 0.47
C GLU A 18 -9.31 10.17 1.04
N GLU A 19 -9.42 10.02 2.37
CA GLU A 19 -9.03 8.83 3.07
C GLU A 19 -10.07 7.72 2.91
N VAL A 20 -9.66 6.59 2.37
CA VAL A 20 -10.47 5.36 2.30
C VAL A 20 -10.73 4.77 3.68
N LEU A 21 -9.85 5.05 4.65
CA LEU A 21 -9.98 4.56 6.02
C LEU A 21 -10.44 5.68 6.96
N LYS A 22 -11.59 5.50 7.57
CA LYS A 22 -12.10 6.37 8.64
C LYS A 22 -11.67 5.85 10.01
N TYR A 23 -11.17 6.75 10.86
CA TYR A 23 -10.63 6.41 12.17
C TYR A 23 -11.60 6.82 13.28
N SER A 24 -11.78 5.93 14.23
CA SER A 24 -12.41 6.24 15.51
C SER A 24 -11.43 5.91 16.65
N ASN A 25 -11.71 6.36 17.88
CA ASN A 25 -10.83 6.16 19.03
C ASN A 25 -10.51 4.69 19.35
N LYS A 26 -11.25 3.73 18.77
CA LYS A 26 -11.11 2.29 19.07
C LYS A 26 -11.15 1.38 17.86
N ASP A 27 -11.43 1.93 16.66
CA ASP A 27 -11.68 1.08 15.49
C ASP A 27 -11.32 1.82 14.19
N ILE A 28 -11.08 1.03 13.16
CA ILE A 28 -10.85 1.47 11.79
C ILE A 28 -12.00 0.92 10.95
N LYS A 29 -12.59 1.78 10.13
CA LYS A 29 -13.58 1.36 9.14
C LYS A 29 -13.09 1.69 7.74
N LEU A 30 -13.26 0.76 6.83
CA LEU A 30 -13.11 1.01 5.41
C LEU A 30 -14.34 1.78 4.94
N ASP A 31 -14.13 2.92 4.30
CA ASP A 31 -15.17 3.64 3.58
C ASP A 31 -15.26 3.04 2.16
N TYR A 32 -16.19 2.12 1.99
CA TYR A 32 -16.35 1.40 0.71
C TYR A 32 -16.76 2.34 -0.42
N ASP A 33 -17.56 3.36 -0.15
CA ASP A 33 -18.01 4.31 -1.16
C ASP A 33 -16.82 5.11 -1.71
N VAL A 34 -15.95 5.58 -0.82
CA VAL A 34 -14.71 6.26 -1.20
C VAL A 34 -13.74 5.30 -1.92
N ALA A 35 -13.59 4.06 -1.41
CA ALA A 35 -12.73 3.07 -2.04
C ALA A 35 -13.18 2.74 -3.48
N LEU A 36 -14.50 2.67 -3.71
CA LEU A 36 -15.08 2.41 -5.02
C LEU A 36 -14.99 3.63 -5.95
N SER A 37 -15.25 4.83 -5.42
CA SER A 37 -15.18 6.08 -6.22
C SER A 37 -13.77 6.37 -6.73
N GLN A 38 -12.74 5.94 -6.00
CA GLN A 38 -11.35 6.07 -6.43
C GLN A 38 -10.99 5.16 -7.59
N GLY A 39 -11.87 4.21 -7.93
CA GLY A 39 -11.71 3.29 -9.04
C GLY A 39 -10.68 2.19 -8.77
N THR A 40 -10.61 1.25 -9.71
CA THR A 40 -9.73 0.09 -9.66
C THR A 40 -8.50 0.25 -10.56
N ASP A 41 -8.52 1.24 -11.44
CA ASP A 41 -7.41 1.52 -12.33
C ASP A 41 -6.18 1.99 -11.55
N LEU A 42 -5.03 1.50 -11.95
CA LEU A 42 -3.75 1.97 -11.41
C LEU A 42 -3.56 3.45 -11.78
N LYS A 43 -4.00 4.34 -10.89
CA LYS A 43 -3.90 5.79 -11.11
C LYS A 43 -2.46 6.23 -11.19
N LYS A 44 -2.22 7.22 -12.07
CA LYS A 44 -0.96 7.92 -12.13
C LYS A 44 -0.87 8.91 -10.98
N SER A 45 0.32 9.02 -10.41
CA SER A 45 0.66 10.02 -9.40
C SER A 45 2.02 10.62 -9.73
N GLU A 46 2.25 11.82 -9.23
CA GLU A 46 3.55 12.46 -9.31
C GLU A 46 4.20 12.48 -7.93
N ILE A 47 5.49 12.19 -7.87
CA ILE A 47 6.31 12.37 -6.68
C ILE A 47 7.25 13.53 -6.96
N ILE A 48 7.08 14.64 -6.25
CA ILE A 48 7.89 15.84 -6.40
C ILE A 48 8.96 15.83 -5.32
N ILE A 49 10.20 15.69 -5.73
CA ILE A 49 11.37 15.63 -4.85
C ILE A 49 11.89 17.04 -4.56
N ASN A 50 12.31 17.29 -3.32
CA ASN A 50 12.87 18.56 -2.91
C ASN A 50 14.20 18.81 -3.63
N GLU A 51 14.49 20.06 -3.96
CA GLU A 51 15.67 20.45 -4.75
C GLU A 51 16.99 19.95 -4.15
N GLU A 52 17.12 19.93 -2.84
CA GLU A 52 18.31 19.45 -2.12
C GLU A 52 18.63 17.97 -2.35
N TYR A 53 17.69 17.18 -2.90
CA TYR A 53 17.84 15.74 -3.15
C TYR A 53 17.83 15.39 -4.64
N LEU A 54 17.93 16.36 -5.56
CA LEU A 54 17.88 16.10 -6.99
C LEU A 54 18.96 15.13 -7.47
N ASP A 55 20.18 15.30 -6.98
CA ASP A 55 21.31 14.44 -7.33
C ASP A 55 21.12 12.99 -6.83
N CYS A 56 20.25 12.78 -5.83
CA CYS A 56 19.91 11.44 -5.36
C CYS A 56 19.02 10.65 -6.36
N LEU A 57 18.47 11.30 -7.37
CA LEU A 57 17.65 10.67 -8.40
C LEU A 57 18.46 10.11 -9.57
N ASP A 58 19.75 10.36 -9.64
CA ASP A 58 20.56 9.96 -10.79
C ASP A 58 20.57 8.44 -10.96
N GLY A 59 20.17 7.98 -12.15
CA GLY A 59 20.07 6.56 -12.51
C GLY A 59 18.79 5.87 -12.06
N ILE A 60 17.83 6.59 -11.45
CA ILE A 60 16.55 5.96 -11.05
C ILE A 60 15.71 5.57 -12.25
N GLU A 61 15.86 6.27 -13.36
CA GLU A 61 15.19 6.01 -14.64
C GLU A 61 15.55 4.68 -15.29
N ASP A 62 16.66 4.05 -14.89
CA ASP A 62 17.08 2.74 -15.37
C ASP A 62 16.20 1.61 -14.80
N PHE A 63 15.39 1.90 -13.78
CA PHE A 63 14.52 0.92 -13.13
C PHE A 63 13.07 1.05 -13.57
N SER A 64 12.45 -0.07 -13.89
CA SER A 64 11.03 -0.12 -14.23
C SER A 64 10.10 0.08 -13.02
N HIS A 65 10.56 -0.27 -11.81
CA HIS A 65 9.79 -0.19 -10.58
C HIS A 65 10.65 0.36 -9.44
N ILE A 66 10.00 1.15 -8.60
CA ILE A 66 10.59 1.72 -7.39
C ILE A 66 9.70 1.41 -6.18
N ILE A 67 10.33 1.39 -5.02
CA ILE A 67 9.66 1.26 -3.73
C ILE A 67 9.60 2.65 -3.11
N VAL A 68 8.38 3.13 -2.85
CA VAL A 68 8.14 4.43 -2.23
C VAL A 68 7.76 4.22 -0.78
N PHE A 69 8.50 4.82 0.13
CA PHE A 69 8.18 4.91 1.54
C PHE A 69 7.58 6.27 1.83
N PHE A 70 6.42 6.29 2.48
CA PHE A 70 5.71 7.52 2.73
C PHE A 70 5.05 7.54 4.11
N TRP A 71 4.79 8.74 4.62
CA TRP A 71 4.18 8.96 5.91
C TRP A 71 2.70 9.22 5.75
N THR A 72 1.85 8.36 6.33
CA THR A 72 0.40 8.57 6.28
C THR A 72 -0.01 9.70 7.23
N HIS A 73 0.14 10.92 6.74
CA HIS A 73 0.13 12.16 7.50
C HIS A 73 -1.23 12.50 8.13
N LYS A 74 -2.33 12.00 7.54
CA LYS A 74 -3.68 12.19 8.08
C LYS A 74 -4.04 11.22 9.21
N VAL A 75 -3.22 10.20 9.51
CA VAL A 75 -3.45 9.31 10.65
C VAL A 75 -3.28 10.08 11.96
N PRO A 76 -4.35 10.28 12.74
CA PRO A 76 -4.31 11.09 13.94
C PRO A 76 -3.50 10.41 15.06
N ASN A 77 -2.89 11.22 15.94
CA ASN A 77 -1.99 10.72 16.98
C ASN A 77 -2.65 9.70 17.93
N ASN A 78 -3.92 9.88 18.26
CA ASN A 78 -4.67 8.94 19.10
C ASN A 78 -4.87 7.57 18.40
N ALA A 79 -5.05 7.54 17.08
CA ALA A 79 -5.16 6.29 16.34
C ALA A 79 -3.83 5.51 16.30
N ARG A 80 -2.69 6.19 16.38
CA ARG A 80 -1.36 5.53 16.42
C ARG A 80 -1.14 4.66 17.66
N GLN A 81 -1.98 4.81 18.69
CA GLN A 81 -1.95 3.97 19.90
C GLN A 81 -2.71 2.65 19.74
N ILE A 82 -3.43 2.44 18.65
CA ILE A 82 -4.16 1.21 18.37
C ILE A 82 -3.15 0.06 18.15
N LYS A 83 -3.26 -0.98 18.98
CA LYS A 83 -2.33 -2.12 18.94
C LYS A 83 -2.85 -3.30 18.12
N LYS A 84 -4.16 -3.40 17.96
CA LYS A 84 -4.84 -4.52 17.27
C LYS A 84 -5.98 -3.99 16.42
N VAL A 85 -6.19 -4.60 15.28
CA VAL A 85 -7.25 -4.23 14.32
C VAL A 85 -7.90 -5.46 13.70
N HIS A 86 -9.10 -5.28 13.19
CA HIS A 86 -9.67 -6.18 12.20
C HIS A 86 -9.07 -5.85 10.82
N PRO A 87 -8.44 -6.81 10.10
CA PRO A 87 -7.91 -6.57 8.77
C PRO A 87 -8.97 -5.95 7.84
N ALA A 88 -8.59 -4.93 7.07
CA ALA A 88 -9.47 -4.12 6.22
C ALA A 88 -10.69 -3.51 6.94
N GLY A 89 -10.67 -3.39 8.27
CA GLY A 89 -11.83 -2.92 9.06
C GLY A 89 -13.02 -3.88 9.07
N LEU A 90 -12.87 -5.09 8.54
CA LEU A 90 -13.93 -6.10 8.46
C LEU A 90 -14.07 -6.85 9.78
N LYS A 91 -15.17 -6.63 10.50
CA LYS A 91 -15.41 -7.23 11.83
C LYS A 91 -15.48 -8.76 11.84
N GLN A 92 -15.80 -9.38 10.70
CA GLN A 92 -15.80 -10.83 10.53
C GLN A 92 -14.38 -11.41 10.44
N MET A 93 -13.39 -10.59 10.21
CA MET A 93 -11.98 -11.01 10.20
C MET A 93 -11.44 -11.13 11.63
N PRO A 94 -10.51 -12.06 11.90
CA PRO A 94 -9.92 -12.20 13.23
C PRO A 94 -9.11 -10.96 13.58
N ILE A 95 -9.19 -10.52 14.86
CA ILE A 95 -8.38 -9.41 15.37
C ILE A 95 -6.89 -9.81 15.29
N LYS A 96 -6.07 -8.93 14.71
CA LYS A 96 -4.62 -9.11 14.55
C LYS A 96 -3.84 -7.96 15.17
N GLY A 97 -2.64 -8.25 15.65
CA GLY A 97 -1.69 -7.22 16.05
C GLY A 97 -1.34 -6.33 14.84
N ILE A 98 -1.14 -5.04 15.09
CA ILE A 98 -0.95 -4.06 14.02
C ILE A 98 0.22 -4.42 13.09
N PHE A 99 1.31 -4.99 13.65
CA PHE A 99 2.50 -5.39 12.88
C PHE A 99 2.28 -6.67 12.04
N ALA A 100 1.22 -7.43 12.31
CA ALA A 100 0.82 -8.54 11.46
C ALA A 100 -0.09 -8.10 10.30
N THR A 101 -0.31 -6.79 10.12
CA THR A 101 -1.15 -6.20 9.07
C THR A 101 -0.39 -5.12 8.32
N ARG A 102 -0.93 -4.64 7.21
CA ARG A 102 -0.43 -3.47 6.47
C ARG A 102 -1.26 -2.20 6.72
N SER A 103 -2.02 -2.17 7.82
CA SER A 103 -2.80 -1.00 8.21
C SER A 103 -1.90 0.24 8.34
N PRO A 104 -2.32 1.40 7.84
CA PRO A 104 -1.59 2.67 8.00
C PRO A 104 -1.58 3.17 9.46
N VAL A 105 -2.52 2.68 10.28
CA VAL A 105 -2.61 3.00 11.70
C VAL A 105 -1.54 2.26 12.49
N ARG A 106 -0.42 2.91 12.70
CA ARG A 106 0.80 2.33 13.30
C ARG A 106 1.45 3.34 14.23
N PRO A 107 2.26 2.91 15.21
CA PRO A 107 3.05 3.83 16.05
C PRO A 107 3.87 4.83 15.22
N ASN A 108 4.56 4.32 14.19
CA ASN A 108 5.17 5.11 13.13
C ASN A 108 4.40 4.83 11.85
N PRO A 109 3.53 5.74 11.37
CA PRO A 109 2.64 5.48 10.24
C PRO A 109 3.37 5.61 8.90
N ILE A 110 4.44 4.80 8.76
CA ILE A 110 5.21 4.64 7.53
C ILE A 110 4.57 3.52 6.70
N CYS A 111 4.19 3.85 5.50
CA CYS A 111 3.70 2.91 4.49
C CYS A 111 4.72 2.70 3.38
N LYS A 112 4.56 1.64 2.63
CA LYS A 112 5.42 1.24 1.51
C LYS A 112 4.55 0.73 0.37
N THR A 113 4.76 1.26 -0.84
CA THR A 113 4.19 0.74 -2.08
C THR A 113 5.29 0.55 -3.12
N THR A 114 5.26 -0.59 -3.81
CA THR A 114 6.08 -0.78 -5.02
C THR A 114 5.25 -0.30 -6.20
N VAL A 115 5.79 0.64 -6.96
CA VAL A 115 5.10 1.31 -8.06
C VAL A 115 5.89 1.17 -9.35
N LYS A 116 5.20 1.22 -10.48
CA LYS A 116 5.84 1.33 -11.78
C LYS A 116 6.33 2.76 -11.98
N LEU A 117 7.59 2.93 -12.30
CA LEU A 117 8.15 4.21 -12.73
C LEU A 117 7.87 4.38 -14.22
N LEU A 118 7.09 5.40 -14.57
CA LEU A 118 6.73 5.70 -15.95
C LEU A 118 7.73 6.66 -16.59
N GLU A 119 8.12 7.70 -15.85
CA GLU A 119 8.97 8.77 -16.38
C GLU A 119 9.60 9.57 -15.22
N ARG A 120 10.81 10.12 -15.45
CA ARG A 120 11.42 11.17 -14.64
C ARG A 120 11.44 12.49 -15.41
N LYS A 121 10.93 13.57 -14.83
CA LYS A 121 10.97 14.94 -15.34
C LYS A 121 11.65 15.87 -14.33
N GLY A 122 12.96 15.97 -14.39
CA GLY A 122 13.73 16.74 -13.41
C GLY A 122 13.53 16.20 -12.00
N ALA A 123 12.89 16.99 -11.13
CA ALA A 123 12.57 16.63 -9.76
C ALA A 123 11.31 15.75 -9.62
N THR A 124 10.54 15.53 -10.69
CA THR A 124 9.27 14.84 -10.65
C THR A 124 9.40 13.43 -11.20
N LEU A 125 8.96 12.45 -10.41
CA LEU A 125 8.79 11.06 -10.84
C LEU A 125 7.30 10.82 -11.12
N ILE A 126 6.97 10.40 -12.32
CA ILE A 126 5.62 9.98 -12.71
C ILE A 126 5.54 8.48 -12.48
N VAL A 127 4.63 8.06 -11.62
CA VAL A 127 4.47 6.67 -11.21
C VAL A 127 3.04 6.19 -11.39
N GLU A 128 2.87 4.87 -11.42
CA GLU A 128 1.56 4.22 -11.51
C GLU A 128 1.39 3.22 -10.37
N GLY A 129 0.21 3.26 -9.72
CA GLY A 129 -0.15 2.33 -8.64
C GLY A 129 0.32 2.76 -7.25
N LEU A 130 0.53 4.05 -7.00
CA LEU A 130 0.86 4.56 -5.68
C LEU A 130 -0.39 4.68 -4.80
N ASP A 131 -0.42 3.94 -3.71
CA ASP A 131 -1.48 3.98 -2.69
C ASP A 131 -1.18 5.10 -1.67
N ALA A 132 -1.28 6.36 -2.13
CA ALA A 132 -1.07 7.53 -1.32
C ALA A 132 -1.95 8.69 -1.79
N ILE A 133 -2.54 9.41 -0.84
CA ILE A 133 -3.38 10.57 -1.10
C ILE A 133 -2.53 11.82 -1.41
N ASP A 134 -3.16 12.86 -1.95
CA ASP A 134 -2.48 14.12 -2.26
C ASP A 134 -1.77 14.72 -1.05
N ASN A 135 -0.64 15.39 -1.29
CA ASN A 135 0.24 16.00 -0.29
C ASN A 135 0.85 15.01 0.73
N THR A 136 0.85 13.70 0.46
CA THR A 136 1.52 12.71 1.32
C THR A 136 3.04 12.92 1.32
N PRO A 137 3.68 13.09 2.50
CA PRO A 137 5.14 13.21 2.58
C PRO A 137 5.84 11.91 2.21
N VAL A 138 6.79 11.98 1.28
CA VAL A 138 7.68 10.87 0.90
C VAL A 138 8.92 10.92 1.79
N VAL A 139 9.27 9.79 2.40
CA VAL A 139 10.40 9.69 3.34
C VAL A 139 11.61 8.99 2.77
N ASP A 140 11.43 8.10 1.79
CA ASP A 140 12.52 7.41 1.10
C ASP A 140 12.03 6.78 -0.22
N ILE A 141 12.96 6.57 -1.15
CA ILE A 141 12.74 5.83 -2.39
C ILE A 141 13.87 4.84 -2.58
N LYS A 142 13.53 3.62 -3.01
CA LYS A 142 14.52 2.59 -3.37
C LYS A 142 14.16 1.96 -4.71
N PRO A 143 15.13 1.54 -5.54
CA PRO A 143 14.81 0.69 -6.68
C PRO A 143 14.21 -0.63 -6.18
N HIS A 144 13.24 -1.18 -6.91
CA HIS A 144 12.75 -2.53 -6.66
C HIS A 144 13.69 -3.55 -7.31
N ILE A 145 14.30 -4.37 -6.50
CA ILE A 145 15.26 -5.39 -6.93
C ILE A 145 14.71 -6.76 -6.50
N PRO A 146 14.21 -7.60 -7.45
CA PRO A 146 13.48 -8.82 -7.12
C PRO A 146 14.20 -9.77 -6.16
N PHE A 147 15.50 -9.95 -6.30
CA PHE A 147 16.25 -10.85 -5.42
C PHE A 147 16.47 -10.33 -3.99
N TYR A 148 16.26 -9.01 -3.74
CA TYR A 148 16.18 -8.45 -2.39
C TYR A 148 14.75 -8.38 -1.86
N ASP A 149 13.80 -8.07 -2.74
CA ASP A 149 12.46 -7.64 -2.34
C ASP A 149 11.40 -8.76 -2.45
N SER A 150 11.74 -9.87 -3.15
CA SER A 150 10.82 -10.97 -3.41
C SER A 150 11.44 -12.31 -2.97
N PRO A 151 11.48 -12.62 -1.66
CA PRO A 151 12.04 -13.86 -1.16
C PRO A 151 11.22 -15.07 -1.65
N LEU A 152 11.92 -16.18 -1.92
CA LEU A 152 11.29 -17.43 -2.32
C LEU A 152 10.63 -18.12 -1.11
N ASN A 153 9.65 -19.00 -1.38
CA ASN A 153 8.99 -19.85 -0.38
C ASN A 153 8.33 -19.06 0.77
N VAL A 154 7.66 -17.95 0.46
CA VAL A 154 6.93 -17.14 1.44
C VAL A 154 5.69 -17.87 1.92
N LYS A 155 5.55 -18.03 3.25
CA LYS A 155 4.33 -18.51 3.88
C LYS A 155 3.41 -17.33 4.20
N LEU A 156 2.19 -17.37 3.73
CA LEU A 156 1.14 -16.42 4.08
C LEU A 156 0.30 -16.96 5.25
N ALA A 157 -0.31 -16.05 6.00
CA ALA A 157 -1.22 -16.42 7.07
C ALA A 157 -2.61 -16.79 6.50
N ASP A 158 -3.26 -17.82 7.05
CA ASP A 158 -4.54 -18.34 6.55
C ASP A 158 -5.64 -17.28 6.49
N TRP A 159 -5.68 -16.38 7.49
CA TRP A 159 -6.64 -15.28 7.50
C TRP A 159 -6.49 -14.33 6.30
N LEU A 160 -5.32 -14.24 5.68
CA LEU A 160 -5.12 -13.39 4.51
C LEU A 160 -5.83 -13.98 3.27
N TYR A 161 -5.82 -15.30 3.10
CA TYR A 161 -6.59 -15.95 2.03
C TYR A 161 -8.09 -15.70 2.19
N HIS A 162 -8.62 -15.82 3.41
CA HIS A 162 -10.02 -15.51 3.71
C HIS A 162 -10.36 -14.04 3.43
N LEU A 163 -9.45 -13.11 3.78
CA LEU A 163 -9.63 -11.70 3.47
C LEU A 163 -9.71 -11.46 1.96
N MET A 164 -8.80 -12.07 1.18
CA MET A 164 -8.76 -11.92 -0.27
C MET A 164 -10.05 -12.45 -0.93
N GLN A 165 -10.52 -13.62 -0.50
CA GLN A 165 -11.80 -14.17 -0.95
C GLN A 165 -12.95 -13.21 -0.64
N LYS A 166 -12.98 -12.66 0.57
CA LYS A 166 -14.03 -11.72 0.99
C LYS A 166 -14.03 -10.41 0.21
N LEU A 167 -12.85 -9.87 -0.07
CA LEU A 167 -12.72 -8.68 -0.91
C LEU A 167 -13.17 -8.97 -2.35
N LYS A 168 -12.83 -10.14 -2.90
CA LYS A 168 -13.31 -10.56 -4.22
C LYS A 168 -14.83 -10.70 -4.29
N GLU A 169 -15.48 -11.29 -3.27
CA GLU A 169 -16.93 -11.35 -3.18
C GLU A 169 -17.58 -9.95 -3.17
N LEU A 170 -17.02 -9.03 -2.39
CA LEU A 170 -17.51 -7.65 -2.30
C LEU A 170 -17.40 -6.92 -3.63
N THR A 171 -16.29 -7.08 -4.36
CA THR A 171 -16.10 -6.45 -5.67
C THR A 171 -16.97 -7.07 -6.76
N SER A 172 -17.16 -8.39 -6.76
CA SER A 172 -18.04 -9.07 -7.74
C SER A 172 -19.52 -8.73 -7.57
N THR A 173 -19.96 -8.46 -6.33
CA THR A 173 -21.34 -8.03 -6.04
C THR A 173 -21.64 -6.64 -6.63
N LEU A 174 -20.61 -5.86 -6.94
CA LEU A 174 -20.72 -4.49 -7.47
C LEU A 174 -20.58 -4.42 -9.01
N GLU A 175 -20.66 -5.56 -9.71
CA GLU A 175 -20.53 -5.65 -11.18
C GLU A 175 -19.23 -5.01 -11.73
N LEU A 176 -18.18 -4.95 -10.91
CA LEU A 176 -16.88 -4.47 -11.36
C LEU A 176 -16.21 -5.54 -12.22
N ASP A 177 -15.71 -5.15 -13.39
CA ASP A 177 -14.95 -6.03 -14.27
C ASP A 177 -13.76 -6.66 -13.52
N GLU A 178 -13.61 -7.99 -13.63
CA GLU A 178 -12.50 -8.72 -12.99
C GLU A 178 -11.12 -8.19 -13.42
N SER A 179 -11.01 -7.63 -14.61
CA SER A 179 -9.76 -7.05 -15.14
C SER A 179 -9.37 -5.74 -14.45
N SER A 180 -10.35 -5.05 -13.87
CA SER A 180 -10.19 -3.75 -13.19
C SER A 180 -10.12 -3.86 -11.66
N ASN A 181 -10.15 -5.08 -11.10
CA ASN A 181 -10.08 -5.28 -9.66
C ASN A 181 -8.62 -5.18 -9.15
N PRO A 182 -8.24 -4.13 -8.37
CA PRO A 182 -6.88 -3.97 -7.84
C PRO A 182 -6.52 -5.07 -6.83
N TYR A 183 -7.51 -5.84 -6.35
CA TYR A 183 -7.33 -6.99 -5.48
C TYR A 183 -7.41 -8.33 -6.24
N ALA A 184 -7.59 -8.30 -7.57
CA ALA A 184 -7.49 -9.47 -8.42
C ALA A 184 -6.03 -9.95 -8.53
N ILE A 185 -5.46 -10.31 -7.39
CA ILE A 185 -4.19 -11.02 -7.36
C ILE A 185 -4.51 -12.43 -7.81
N ASP A 186 -4.09 -12.81 -9.02
CA ASP A 186 -4.07 -14.22 -9.38
C ASP A 186 -3.02 -14.92 -8.51
N ILE A 187 -3.49 -15.46 -7.39
CA ILE A 187 -2.65 -16.16 -6.42
C ILE A 187 -1.87 -17.30 -7.08
N ARG A 188 -2.41 -17.87 -8.19
CA ARG A 188 -1.78 -18.97 -8.94
C ARG A 188 -0.55 -18.54 -9.73
N LEU A 189 -0.48 -17.24 -10.09
CA LEU A 189 0.62 -16.66 -10.85
C LEU A 189 1.66 -15.96 -9.95
N HIS A 190 1.42 -15.88 -8.63
CA HIS A 190 2.38 -15.25 -7.74
C HIS A 190 3.55 -16.20 -7.48
N PRO A 191 4.79 -15.86 -7.86
CA PRO A 191 5.95 -16.76 -7.80
C PRO A 191 6.31 -17.22 -6.37
N CYS A 192 5.68 -16.62 -5.35
CA CYS A 192 5.92 -16.93 -3.94
C CYS A 192 4.94 -17.95 -3.36
N ILE A 193 3.98 -18.48 -4.13
CA ILE A 193 3.01 -19.46 -3.65
C ILE A 193 3.36 -20.83 -4.24
N SER A 194 3.84 -21.73 -3.38
CA SER A 194 4.20 -23.09 -3.80
C SER A 194 2.94 -23.89 -4.19
N PRO A 195 3.00 -24.74 -5.25
CA PRO A 195 1.87 -25.56 -5.69
C PRO A 195 1.30 -26.51 -4.64
N ASP A 196 2.09 -26.86 -3.62
CA ASP A 196 1.66 -27.79 -2.57
C ASP A 196 0.67 -27.21 -1.56
N GLN A 197 0.52 -25.90 -1.50
CA GLN A 197 -0.50 -25.26 -0.64
C GLN A 197 -1.91 -25.27 -1.25
N GLN A 198 -2.05 -25.67 -2.52
CA GLN A 198 -3.34 -25.75 -3.21
C GLN A 198 -4.08 -27.08 -3.00
N ARG A 199 -3.45 -28.10 -2.38
CA ARG A 199 -4.02 -29.46 -2.26
C ARG A 199 -4.67 -29.80 -0.91
N SER A 200 -4.77 -28.88 0.00
CA SER A 200 -5.34 -29.16 1.33
C SER A 200 -6.82 -28.87 1.48
N GLU A 201 -7.52 -28.52 0.38
CA GLU A 201 -8.98 -28.29 0.37
C GLU A 201 -9.66 -29.07 -0.78
N GLN A 202 -9.53 -30.41 -0.76
CA GLN A 202 -10.45 -31.33 -1.45
C GLN A 202 -10.93 -32.39 -0.48
#